data_9566fbb65c85d67c784140d3a290d5a8
#
_entry.id   9566fbb65c85d67c784140d3a290d5a8
#
_cell.length_a   1.000
_cell.length_b   1.000
_cell.length_c   1.000
_cell.angle_alpha   90.00
_cell.angle_beta   90.00
_cell.angle_gamma   90.00
#
_symmetry.space_group_name_H-M   'P 1'
#
loop_
_entity.id
_entity.type
_entity.pdbx_description
1 polymer ?
#
loop_
_entity_poly.entity_id
_entity_poly.type
_entity_poly.pdbx_seq_one_letter_code
_entity_poly.pdbx_strand_id
1 'polypeptide(L)'
;MKVVFPTCCGVDVHKTFLVATIITTPADSLQPNYQKKRFSTFNSDLNRCADWLLEHNCLDVCMESTGKYWVPVFNILEKRGIRVVIANPKWVKAVKGNKDDTKDSKWIGDLFRIGLVKSSFIPDLNIRILREFTRYRYKLVSMKSSEKNRFQNAFTVCNVALDSVVSDMFGKSATAITDYLTSDESFDAEHCVSLLQRSLKKKAEQVLESIEGFSIADEQKARIKIIREHHDFIEEMIATVDTRVNEMVAKYEGNINLLCTIPGIDRNSAITIISEIGTDMRQFGSSKRLCCWAGLTPGNNESAGKKKSVRISRAGVYLKPALVQVAHAAVKDNDHPYYKLKYE
;
A
#
# COMPACT_ATOMS: atom_id res chain seq x y z
N MET A 1 -25.14 -22.24 21.68
CA MET A 1 -24.47 -21.20 20.90
C MET A 1 -25.50 -20.13 20.55
N LYS A 2 -25.20 -18.84 20.72
CA LYS A 2 -26.15 -17.76 20.37
C LYS A 2 -26.06 -17.45 18.88
N VAL A 3 -27.20 -17.42 18.19
CA VAL A 3 -27.29 -16.94 16.81
C VAL A 3 -27.26 -15.40 16.83
N VAL A 4 -26.30 -14.80 16.14
CA VAL A 4 -26.13 -13.34 16.07
C VAL A 4 -26.84 -12.77 14.84
N PHE A 5 -26.78 -13.49 13.71
CA PHE A 5 -27.43 -13.14 12.45
C PHE A 5 -28.39 -14.23 12.02
N PRO A 6 -29.72 -14.12 12.35
CA PRO A 6 -30.70 -15.14 12.01
C PRO A 6 -30.83 -15.38 10.50
N THR A 7 -30.73 -14.31 9.70
CA THR A 7 -30.66 -14.37 8.23
C THR A 7 -29.37 -13.72 7.79
N CYS A 8 -28.49 -14.47 7.11
CA CYS A 8 -27.23 -13.96 6.59
C CYS A 8 -26.79 -14.78 5.38
N CYS A 9 -25.77 -14.29 4.69
CA CYS A 9 -25.20 -14.97 3.53
C CYS A 9 -23.69 -15.09 3.65
N GLY A 10 -23.17 -16.30 3.41
CA GLY A 10 -21.76 -16.51 3.15
C GLY A 10 -21.48 -16.53 1.64
N VAL A 11 -20.43 -15.83 1.23
CA VAL A 11 -20.04 -15.75 -0.19
C VAL A 11 -18.59 -16.14 -0.37
N ASP A 12 -18.36 -17.11 -1.24
CA ASP A 12 -17.04 -17.45 -1.75
C ASP A 12 -16.85 -16.86 -3.14
N VAL A 13 -15.78 -16.06 -3.34
CA VAL A 13 -15.58 -15.26 -4.54
C VAL A 13 -14.35 -15.74 -5.31
N HIS A 14 -14.58 -16.12 -6.58
CA HIS A 14 -13.56 -16.46 -7.55
C HIS A 14 -13.42 -15.37 -8.63
N LYS A 15 -12.45 -15.54 -9.53
CA LYS A 15 -12.21 -14.60 -10.63
C LYS A 15 -13.41 -14.46 -11.58
N THR A 16 -14.09 -15.56 -11.90
CA THR A 16 -15.13 -15.61 -12.94
C THR A 16 -16.53 -15.88 -12.40
N PHE A 17 -16.65 -16.29 -11.15
CA PHE A 17 -17.92 -16.58 -10.50
C PHE A 17 -17.84 -16.38 -8.99
N LEU A 18 -18.98 -16.35 -8.35
CA LEU A 18 -19.12 -16.46 -6.90
C LEU A 18 -20.17 -17.50 -6.54
N VAL A 19 -20.04 -18.08 -5.36
CA VAL A 19 -21.06 -18.94 -4.76
C VAL A 19 -21.58 -18.27 -3.50
N ALA A 20 -22.89 -18.01 -3.46
CA ALA A 20 -23.56 -17.41 -2.32
C ALA A 20 -24.48 -18.42 -1.64
N THR A 21 -24.42 -18.51 -0.32
CA THR A 21 -25.29 -19.37 0.48
C THR A 21 -26.03 -18.53 1.52
N ILE A 22 -27.32 -18.31 1.31
CA ILE A 22 -28.20 -17.72 2.34
C ILE A 22 -28.46 -18.76 3.42
N ILE A 23 -28.38 -18.33 4.65
CA ILE A 23 -28.62 -19.12 5.85
C ILE A 23 -29.73 -18.44 6.63
N THR A 24 -30.84 -19.13 6.84
CA THR A 24 -31.97 -18.64 7.63
C THR A 24 -32.15 -19.57 8.84
N THR A 25 -32.13 -19.01 10.03
CA THR A 25 -32.33 -19.74 11.28
C THR A 25 -33.70 -19.37 11.88
N PRO A 26 -34.67 -20.29 11.91
CA PRO A 26 -35.95 -20.04 12.56
C PRO A 26 -35.79 -19.68 14.05
N ALA A 27 -36.69 -18.86 14.58
CA ALA A 27 -36.63 -18.41 15.98
C ALA A 27 -36.79 -19.54 16.99
N ASP A 28 -37.48 -20.60 16.59
CA ASP A 28 -37.82 -21.77 17.39
C ASP A 28 -36.87 -22.96 17.22
N SER A 29 -35.88 -22.82 16.33
CA SER A 29 -34.93 -23.88 16.00
C SER A 29 -33.51 -23.37 15.90
N LEU A 30 -32.54 -24.16 16.33
CA LEU A 30 -31.12 -23.90 16.10
C LEU A 30 -30.64 -24.46 14.75
N GLN A 31 -31.46 -25.27 14.07
CA GLN A 31 -31.09 -25.83 12.76
C GLN A 31 -31.37 -24.80 11.66
N PRO A 32 -30.35 -24.40 10.89
CA PRO A 32 -30.51 -23.45 9.83
C PRO A 32 -30.99 -24.13 8.51
N ASN A 33 -31.73 -23.36 7.73
CA ASN A 33 -32.03 -23.68 6.34
C ASN A 33 -31.00 -23.00 5.43
N TYR A 34 -30.64 -23.66 4.34
CA TYR A 34 -29.65 -23.19 3.39
C TYR A 34 -30.23 -23.06 1.99
N GLN A 35 -30.03 -21.90 1.35
CA GLN A 35 -30.30 -21.68 -0.05
C GLN A 35 -29.04 -21.26 -0.73
N LYS A 36 -28.61 -22.01 -1.75
CA LYS A 36 -27.36 -21.75 -2.45
C LYS A 36 -27.59 -21.40 -3.91
N LYS A 37 -26.84 -20.41 -4.40
CA LYS A 37 -26.87 -19.99 -5.79
C LYS A 37 -25.48 -19.59 -6.26
N ARG A 38 -25.21 -19.86 -7.55
CA ARG A 38 -23.98 -19.45 -8.22
C ARG A 38 -24.29 -18.31 -9.17
N PHE A 39 -23.40 -17.31 -9.20
CA PHE A 39 -23.49 -16.15 -10.08
C PHE A 39 -22.15 -15.94 -10.78
N SER A 40 -22.14 -15.38 -11.98
CA SER A 40 -20.91 -14.89 -12.61
C SER A 40 -20.46 -13.57 -11.97
N THR A 41 -19.21 -13.17 -12.22
CA THR A 41 -18.68 -11.88 -11.75
C THR A 41 -18.98 -10.72 -12.71
N PHE A 42 -19.86 -10.92 -13.72
CA PHE A 42 -20.35 -9.82 -14.54
C PHE A 42 -21.36 -8.95 -13.77
N ASN A 43 -21.34 -7.64 -14.02
CA ASN A 43 -22.17 -6.69 -13.29
C ASN A 43 -23.67 -7.02 -13.31
N SER A 44 -24.20 -7.51 -14.45
CA SER A 44 -25.59 -7.94 -14.55
C SER A 44 -25.93 -9.05 -13.56
N ASP A 45 -25.03 -10.01 -13.40
CA ASP A 45 -25.24 -11.16 -12.53
C ASP A 45 -24.97 -10.83 -11.06
N LEU A 46 -24.04 -9.92 -10.79
CA LEU A 46 -23.82 -9.37 -9.44
C LEU A 46 -25.04 -8.56 -8.96
N ASN A 47 -25.71 -7.82 -9.85
CA ASN A 47 -26.98 -7.15 -9.52
C ASN A 47 -28.09 -8.18 -9.28
N ARG A 48 -28.18 -9.26 -10.07
CA ARG A 48 -29.13 -10.37 -9.79
C ARG A 48 -28.85 -11.05 -8.45
N CYS A 49 -27.59 -11.14 -8.07
CA CYS A 49 -27.21 -11.62 -6.73
C CYS A 49 -27.74 -10.68 -5.63
N ALA A 50 -27.57 -9.37 -5.81
CA ALA A 50 -28.10 -8.39 -4.87
C ALA A 50 -29.63 -8.44 -4.79
N ASP A 51 -30.33 -8.53 -5.91
CA ASP A 51 -31.80 -8.68 -5.96
C ASP A 51 -32.24 -9.95 -5.22
N TRP A 52 -31.60 -11.08 -5.47
CA TRP A 52 -31.88 -12.35 -4.80
C TRP A 52 -31.68 -12.27 -3.28
N LEU A 53 -30.64 -11.55 -2.80
CA LEU A 53 -30.43 -11.32 -1.37
C LEU A 53 -31.54 -10.46 -0.76
N LEU A 54 -31.97 -9.39 -1.45
CA LEU A 54 -33.05 -8.49 -1.01
C LEU A 54 -34.41 -9.21 -0.97
N GLU A 55 -34.74 -10.03 -1.97
CA GLU A 55 -35.94 -10.86 -2.02
C GLU A 55 -36.06 -11.81 -0.82
N HIS A 56 -34.92 -12.23 -0.28
CA HIS A 56 -34.87 -13.10 0.91
C HIS A 56 -34.64 -12.33 2.22
N ASN A 57 -34.77 -11.00 2.23
CA ASN A 57 -34.49 -10.14 3.38
C ASN A 57 -33.10 -10.38 4.00
N CYS A 58 -32.13 -10.78 3.18
CA CYS A 58 -30.76 -11.07 3.60
C CYS A 58 -29.88 -9.82 3.45
N LEU A 59 -29.85 -8.99 4.48
CA LEU A 59 -29.09 -7.72 4.49
C LEU A 59 -27.67 -7.84 5.05
N ASP A 60 -27.29 -9.01 5.54
CA ASP A 60 -26.00 -9.28 6.16
C ASP A 60 -25.23 -10.32 5.37
N VAL A 61 -24.13 -9.91 4.78
CA VAL A 61 -23.28 -10.75 3.91
C VAL A 61 -21.86 -10.82 4.45
N CYS A 62 -21.28 -12.00 4.44
CA CYS A 62 -19.87 -12.21 4.76
C CYS A 62 -19.16 -12.83 3.58
N MET A 63 -18.00 -12.28 3.19
CA MET A 63 -17.14 -12.85 2.15
C MET A 63 -15.68 -12.83 2.55
N GLU A 64 -14.87 -13.73 1.97
CA GLU A 64 -13.44 -13.79 2.21
C GLU A 64 -12.68 -12.78 1.34
N SER A 65 -11.60 -12.19 1.88
CA SER A 65 -10.75 -11.21 1.17
C SER A 65 -9.73 -11.87 0.24
N THR A 66 -10.16 -12.78 -0.64
CA THR A 66 -9.26 -13.43 -1.59
C THR A 66 -8.89 -12.50 -2.75
N GLY A 67 -7.62 -12.09 -2.80
CA GLY A 67 -7.11 -11.17 -3.83
C GLY A 67 -7.88 -9.84 -3.87
N LYS A 68 -8.28 -9.41 -5.08
CA LYS A 68 -9.12 -8.22 -5.32
C LYS A 68 -10.52 -8.56 -5.85
N TYR A 69 -10.83 -9.84 -6.02
CA TYR A 69 -12.07 -10.29 -6.66
C TYR A 69 -13.33 -9.95 -5.85
N TRP A 70 -13.21 -9.82 -4.53
CA TRP A 70 -14.29 -9.42 -3.65
C TRP A 70 -14.72 -7.95 -3.82
N VAL A 71 -13.83 -7.06 -4.32
CA VAL A 71 -14.08 -5.61 -4.39
C VAL A 71 -15.27 -5.25 -5.28
N PRO A 72 -15.41 -5.76 -6.52
CA PRO A 72 -16.58 -5.49 -7.34
C PRO A 72 -17.90 -5.95 -6.70
N VAL A 73 -17.88 -7.13 -6.07
CA VAL A 73 -19.04 -7.68 -5.34
C VAL A 73 -19.41 -6.77 -4.18
N PHE A 74 -18.41 -6.38 -3.36
CA PHE A 74 -18.58 -5.45 -2.24
C PHE A 74 -19.23 -4.13 -2.69
N ASN A 75 -18.69 -3.52 -3.74
CA ASN A 75 -19.16 -2.22 -4.23
C ASN A 75 -20.64 -2.26 -4.69
N ILE A 76 -21.05 -3.34 -5.35
CA ILE A 76 -22.43 -3.49 -5.79
C ILE A 76 -23.36 -3.72 -4.59
N LEU A 77 -23.01 -4.61 -3.68
CA LEU A 77 -23.82 -4.90 -2.50
C LEU A 77 -23.92 -3.68 -1.57
N GLU A 78 -22.82 -2.96 -1.31
CA GLU A 78 -22.78 -1.72 -0.52
C GLU A 78 -23.72 -0.66 -1.13
N LYS A 79 -23.66 -0.45 -2.46
CA LYS A 79 -24.54 0.50 -3.18
C LYS A 79 -26.02 0.15 -3.05
N ARG A 80 -26.35 -1.14 -2.88
CA ARG A 80 -27.71 -1.65 -2.69
C ARG A 80 -28.15 -1.67 -1.23
N GLY A 81 -27.36 -1.10 -0.31
CA GLY A 81 -27.66 -1.02 1.13
C GLY A 81 -27.47 -2.35 1.89
N ILE A 82 -26.81 -3.32 1.30
CA ILE A 82 -26.50 -4.61 1.93
C ILE A 82 -25.21 -4.44 2.76
N ARG A 83 -25.26 -4.83 4.02
CA ARG A 83 -24.10 -4.79 4.91
C ARG A 83 -23.15 -5.93 4.61
N VAL A 84 -21.94 -5.60 4.21
CA VAL A 84 -20.93 -6.59 3.83
C VAL A 84 -19.78 -6.61 4.83
N VAL A 85 -19.51 -7.78 5.37
CA VAL A 85 -18.37 -8.07 6.26
C VAL A 85 -17.30 -8.80 5.46
N ILE A 86 -16.09 -8.26 5.45
CA ILE A 86 -14.94 -8.91 4.82
C ILE A 86 -14.15 -9.67 5.89
N ALA A 87 -14.08 -10.98 5.73
CA ALA A 87 -13.35 -11.87 6.63
C ALA A 87 -11.89 -12.05 6.18
N ASN A 88 -10.97 -12.06 7.15
CA ASN A 88 -9.59 -12.41 6.85
C ASN A 88 -9.48 -13.94 6.67
N PRO A 89 -8.85 -14.43 5.58
CA PRO A 89 -8.68 -15.86 5.31
C PRO A 89 -8.09 -16.66 6.46
N LYS A 90 -7.24 -16.05 7.27
CA LYS A 90 -6.63 -16.69 8.45
C LYS A 90 -7.66 -17.18 9.47
N TRP A 91 -8.81 -16.50 9.57
CA TRP A 91 -9.85 -16.81 10.57
C TRP A 91 -10.98 -17.66 10.00
N VAL A 92 -11.06 -17.77 8.68
CA VAL A 92 -12.15 -18.47 7.98
C VAL A 92 -11.69 -19.79 7.36
N LYS A 93 -10.38 -20.06 7.35
CA LYS A 93 -9.85 -21.35 6.84
C LYS A 93 -10.49 -22.50 7.58
N ALA A 94 -11.21 -23.33 6.84
CA ALA A 94 -11.71 -24.60 7.33
C ALA A 94 -10.55 -25.48 7.82
N VAL A 95 -10.82 -26.29 8.85
CA VAL A 95 -9.92 -27.36 9.28
C VAL A 95 -9.61 -28.24 8.07
N LYS A 96 -8.35 -28.67 7.90
CA LYS A 96 -7.88 -29.49 6.79
C LYS A 96 -8.86 -30.62 6.46
N GLY A 97 -9.46 -30.57 5.28
CA GLY A 97 -10.39 -31.55 4.74
C GLY A 97 -10.68 -31.26 3.27
N ASN A 98 -11.47 -32.09 2.58
CA ASN A 98 -11.81 -31.92 1.18
C ASN A 98 -12.35 -30.52 0.89
N LYS A 99 -11.54 -29.71 0.18
CA LYS A 99 -11.97 -28.40 -0.32
C LYS A 99 -13.00 -28.60 -1.44
N ASP A 100 -14.14 -27.96 -1.24
CA ASP A 100 -15.19 -27.87 -2.24
C ASP A 100 -15.78 -26.43 -2.13
N ASP A 101 -15.75 -25.67 -3.21
CA ASP A 101 -16.25 -24.29 -3.28
C ASP A 101 -17.69 -24.17 -2.74
N THR A 102 -18.44 -25.27 -2.82
CA THR A 102 -19.81 -25.34 -2.31
C THR A 102 -19.87 -25.42 -0.79
N LYS A 103 -18.82 -25.92 -0.15
CA LYS A 103 -18.71 -25.99 1.31
C LYS A 103 -18.16 -24.69 1.86
N ASP A 104 -17.33 -23.96 1.09
CA ASP A 104 -16.66 -22.78 1.56
C ASP A 104 -17.63 -21.61 1.79
N SER A 105 -18.58 -21.32 0.87
CA SER A 105 -19.61 -20.28 1.09
C SER A 105 -20.54 -20.61 2.27
N LYS A 106 -20.94 -21.87 2.43
CA LYS A 106 -21.73 -22.32 3.57
C LYS A 106 -20.94 -22.14 4.88
N TRP A 107 -19.69 -22.56 4.91
CA TRP A 107 -18.83 -22.47 6.08
C TRP A 107 -18.60 -21.00 6.53
N ILE A 108 -18.31 -20.09 5.57
CA ILE A 108 -18.19 -18.65 5.82
C ILE A 108 -19.47 -18.13 6.48
N GLY A 109 -20.64 -18.50 5.94
CA GLY A 109 -21.93 -18.10 6.46
C GLY A 109 -22.23 -18.67 7.84
N ASP A 110 -21.91 -19.95 8.11
CA ASP A 110 -22.09 -20.58 9.40
C ASP A 110 -21.27 -19.90 10.51
N LEU A 111 -19.99 -19.58 10.23
CA LEU A 111 -19.15 -18.85 11.16
C LEU A 111 -19.68 -17.42 11.39
N PHE A 112 -20.16 -16.76 10.33
CA PHE A 112 -20.70 -15.42 10.42
C PHE A 112 -21.99 -15.39 11.23
N ARG A 113 -22.91 -16.33 10.98
CA ARG A 113 -24.17 -16.49 11.70
C ARG A 113 -24.04 -16.50 13.21
N ILE A 114 -23.00 -17.14 13.73
CA ILE A 114 -22.73 -17.27 15.17
C ILE A 114 -21.73 -16.23 15.72
N GLY A 115 -21.36 -15.22 14.89
CA GLY A 115 -20.51 -14.11 15.31
C GLY A 115 -19.04 -14.45 15.48
N LEU A 116 -18.55 -15.55 14.92
CA LEU A 116 -17.12 -15.96 15.00
C LEU A 116 -16.23 -15.29 13.97
N VAL A 117 -16.80 -14.55 13.01
CA VAL A 117 -16.02 -13.83 12.00
C VAL A 117 -15.59 -12.48 12.54
N LYS A 118 -14.28 -12.23 12.52
CA LYS A 118 -13.73 -10.91 12.79
C LYS A 118 -13.71 -10.09 11.51
N SER A 119 -14.43 -8.97 11.50
CA SER A 119 -14.48 -8.04 10.38
C SER A 119 -13.12 -7.42 10.09
N SER A 120 -12.74 -7.36 8.82
CA SER A 120 -11.67 -6.51 8.34
C SER A 120 -12.17 -5.07 8.19
N PHE A 121 -11.31 -4.10 8.48
CA PHE A 121 -11.64 -2.71 8.25
C PHE A 121 -11.64 -2.37 6.75
N ILE A 122 -12.78 -1.92 6.25
CA ILE A 122 -12.96 -1.40 4.90
C ILE A 122 -13.45 0.05 5.02
N PRO A 123 -12.67 1.04 4.59
CA PRO A 123 -13.07 2.44 4.64
C PRO A 123 -14.14 2.77 3.59
N ASP A 124 -14.73 3.95 3.71
CA ASP A 124 -15.66 4.48 2.71
C ASP A 124 -15.04 4.56 1.31
N LEU A 125 -15.89 4.70 0.29
CA LEU A 125 -15.47 4.68 -1.11
C LEU A 125 -14.42 5.75 -1.44
N ASN A 126 -14.56 6.96 -0.88
CA ASN A 126 -13.62 8.05 -1.18
C ASN A 126 -12.22 7.74 -0.64
N ILE A 127 -12.15 7.20 0.58
CA ILE A 127 -10.89 6.76 1.17
C ILE A 127 -10.32 5.55 0.40
N ARG A 128 -11.17 4.63 -0.08
CA ARG A 128 -10.69 3.50 -0.91
C ARG A 128 -10.04 4.00 -2.21
N ILE A 129 -10.68 4.96 -2.90
CA ILE A 129 -10.12 5.54 -4.13
C ILE A 129 -8.83 6.31 -3.82
N LEU A 130 -8.82 7.16 -2.80
CA LEU A 130 -7.60 7.87 -2.36
C LEU A 130 -6.45 6.89 -2.06
N ARG A 131 -6.75 5.78 -1.38
CA ARG A 131 -5.80 4.72 -1.07
C ARG A 131 -5.19 4.08 -2.34
N GLU A 132 -5.96 3.93 -3.41
CA GLU A 132 -5.44 3.41 -4.68
C GLU A 132 -4.39 4.37 -5.26
N PHE A 133 -4.66 5.68 -5.27
CA PHE A 133 -3.74 6.70 -5.75
C PHE A 133 -2.47 6.79 -4.89
N THR A 134 -2.59 6.85 -3.57
CA THR A 134 -1.42 6.94 -2.68
C THR A 134 -0.54 5.69 -2.74
N ARG A 135 -1.15 4.51 -2.87
CA ARG A 135 -0.41 3.26 -3.07
C ARG A 135 0.27 3.18 -4.43
N TYR A 136 -0.37 3.70 -5.48
CA TYR A 136 0.24 3.78 -6.79
C TYR A 136 1.42 4.76 -6.78
N ARG A 137 1.25 5.93 -6.16
CA ARG A 137 2.34 6.89 -5.93
C ARG A 137 3.54 6.22 -5.22
N TYR A 138 3.30 5.47 -4.15
CA TYR A 138 4.35 4.73 -3.45
C TYR A 138 5.11 3.78 -4.39
N LYS A 139 4.42 3.10 -5.30
CA LYS A 139 5.05 2.23 -6.30
C LYS A 139 5.89 3.02 -7.30
N LEU A 140 5.39 4.16 -7.80
CA LEU A 140 6.14 5.03 -8.69
C LEU A 140 7.42 5.56 -8.02
N VAL A 141 7.36 5.99 -6.76
CA VAL A 141 8.54 6.41 -6.00
C VAL A 141 9.57 5.28 -5.86
N SER A 142 9.10 4.04 -5.62
CA SER A 142 10.00 2.86 -5.59
C SER A 142 10.63 2.57 -6.94
N MET A 143 9.88 2.73 -8.04
CA MET A 143 10.39 2.58 -9.41
C MET A 143 11.43 3.66 -9.72
N LYS A 144 11.15 4.93 -9.36
CA LYS A 144 12.10 6.03 -9.51
C LYS A 144 13.43 5.75 -8.80
N SER A 145 13.36 5.27 -7.56
CA SER A 145 14.58 4.89 -6.81
C SER A 145 15.35 3.75 -7.50
N SER A 146 14.63 2.80 -8.10
CA SER A 146 15.25 1.71 -8.86
C SER A 146 15.94 2.23 -10.14
N GLU A 147 15.36 3.22 -10.83
CA GLU A 147 15.99 3.84 -12.00
C GLU A 147 17.21 4.68 -11.60
N LYS A 148 17.16 5.40 -10.47
CA LYS A 148 18.35 6.10 -9.94
C LYS A 148 19.51 5.12 -9.72
N ASN A 149 19.26 3.99 -9.11
CA ASN A 149 20.28 2.95 -8.89
C ASN A 149 20.79 2.36 -10.21
N ARG A 150 19.91 2.14 -11.20
CA ARG A 150 20.32 1.66 -12.54
C ARG A 150 21.20 2.66 -13.28
N PHE A 151 20.84 3.96 -13.19
CA PHE A 151 21.60 5.05 -13.78
C PHE A 151 23.00 5.13 -13.17
N GLN A 152 23.12 5.13 -11.85
CA GLN A 152 24.38 5.11 -11.12
C GLN A 152 25.24 3.89 -11.55
N ASN A 153 24.67 2.68 -11.49
CA ASN A 153 25.38 1.46 -11.90
C ASN A 153 25.81 1.48 -13.37
N ALA A 154 25.03 2.13 -14.26
CA ALA A 154 25.40 2.23 -15.67
C ALA A 154 26.65 3.09 -15.88
N PHE A 155 26.87 4.13 -15.07
CA PHE A 155 28.11 4.90 -15.06
C PHE A 155 29.25 4.17 -14.39
N THR A 156 28.99 3.47 -13.28
CA THR A 156 30.03 2.69 -12.58
C THR A 156 30.70 1.68 -13.50
N VAL A 157 29.96 0.97 -14.35
CA VAL A 157 30.53 -0.01 -15.30
C VAL A 157 31.29 0.64 -16.45
N CYS A 158 31.23 1.96 -16.59
CA CYS A 158 31.97 2.78 -17.55
C CYS A 158 33.20 3.44 -16.93
N ASN A 159 33.64 3.02 -15.74
CA ASN A 159 34.70 3.61 -14.95
C ASN A 159 34.42 5.06 -14.52
N VAL A 160 33.18 5.40 -14.28
CA VAL A 160 32.74 6.69 -13.74
C VAL A 160 32.30 6.49 -12.28
N ALA A 161 33.06 7.03 -11.35
CA ALA A 161 32.80 6.96 -9.91
C ALA A 161 32.25 8.30 -9.35
N LEU A 162 31.54 9.07 -10.18
CA LEU A 162 31.01 10.40 -9.83
C LEU A 162 30.08 10.34 -8.60
N ASP A 163 29.37 9.25 -8.40
CA ASP A 163 28.49 9.01 -7.25
C ASP A 163 29.23 8.93 -5.91
N SER A 164 30.56 8.74 -5.90
CA SER A 164 31.38 8.81 -4.70
C SER A 164 31.65 10.26 -4.24
N VAL A 165 31.51 11.23 -5.13
CA VAL A 165 31.81 12.66 -4.90
C VAL A 165 30.53 13.49 -4.73
N VAL A 166 29.49 13.17 -5.52
CA VAL A 166 28.21 13.88 -5.50
C VAL A 166 27.19 13.14 -4.64
N SER A 167 26.34 13.88 -3.94
CA SER A 167 25.27 13.29 -3.12
C SER A 167 24.06 12.80 -3.92
N ASP A 168 23.87 13.32 -5.13
CA ASP A 168 22.77 12.94 -6.02
C ASP A 168 23.22 13.06 -7.48
N MET A 169 23.21 11.95 -8.21
CA MET A 169 23.53 11.85 -9.62
C MET A 169 22.54 12.62 -10.54
N PHE A 170 21.37 12.98 -10.01
CA PHE A 170 20.36 13.80 -10.69
C PHE A 170 20.39 15.27 -10.24
N GLY A 171 21.37 15.67 -9.45
CA GLY A 171 21.63 17.07 -9.10
C GLY A 171 22.17 17.87 -10.28
N LYS A 172 21.95 19.19 -10.32
CA LYS A 172 22.27 20.06 -11.47
C LYS A 172 23.66 19.86 -12.07
N SER A 173 24.70 19.84 -11.24
CA SER A 173 26.08 19.64 -11.72
C SER A 173 26.32 18.21 -12.21
N ALA A 174 25.83 17.21 -11.46
CA ALA A 174 25.98 15.82 -11.87
C ALA A 174 25.22 15.53 -13.17
N THR A 175 24.03 16.09 -13.36
CA THR A 175 23.28 16.01 -14.61
C THR A 175 24.09 16.61 -15.76
N ALA A 176 24.62 17.84 -15.62
CA ALA A 176 25.40 18.48 -16.68
C ALA A 176 26.66 17.67 -17.01
N ILE A 177 27.36 17.12 -16.02
CA ILE A 177 28.53 16.26 -16.23
C ILE A 177 28.14 14.97 -16.94
N THR A 178 27.10 14.27 -16.48
CA THR A 178 26.67 13.00 -17.08
C THR A 178 26.17 13.18 -18.51
N ASP A 179 25.52 14.31 -18.83
CA ASP A 179 25.11 14.66 -20.19
C ASP A 179 26.32 14.93 -21.06
N TYR A 180 27.33 15.65 -20.55
CA TYR A 180 28.58 15.89 -21.25
C TYR A 180 29.36 14.59 -21.52
N LEU A 181 29.50 13.70 -20.52
CA LEU A 181 30.19 12.40 -20.68
C LEU A 181 29.50 11.47 -21.69
N THR A 182 28.20 11.63 -21.90
CA THR A 182 27.42 10.83 -22.86
C THR A 182 27.19 11.52 -24.17
N SER A 183 27.69 12.75 -24.36
CA SER A 183 27.69 13.46 -25.62
C SER A 183 28.73 12.88 -26.61
N ASP A 184 28.74 13.38 -27.84
CA ASP A 184 29.73 13.02 -28.86
C ASP A 184 30.93 14.01 -28.89
N GLU A 185 30.99 14.91 -27.89
CA GLU A 185 32.07 15.87 -27.75
C GLU A 185 33.33 15.20 -27.18
N SER A 186 34.50 15.66 -27.60
CA SER A 186 35.76 15.25 -27.00
C SER A 186 35.86 15.79 -25.58
N PHE A 187 36.30 14.93 -24.66
CA PHE A 187 36.39 15.32 -23.24
C PHE A 187 37.43 16.46 -23.06
N ASP A 188 36.99 17.52 -22.41
CA ASP A 188 37.80 18.65 -21.95
C ASP A 188 37.58 18.86 -20.43
N ALA A 189 38.67 18.84 -19.68
CA ALA A 189 38.65 18.97 -18.21
C ALA A 189 38.21 20.38 -17.78
N GLU A 190 38.63 21.44 -18.48
CA GLU A 190 38.23 22.82 -18.18
C GLU A 190 36.73 23.01 -18.37
N HIS A 191 36.22 22.50 -19.50
CA HIS A 191 34.77 22.52 -19.75
C HIS A 191 34.01 21.74 -18.65
N CYS A 192 34.46 20.54 -18.29
CA CYS A 192 33.82 19.74 -17.21
C CYS A 192 33.77 20.51 -15.88
N VAL A 193 34.87 21.18 -15.50
CA VAL A 193 34.92 22.01 -14.29
C VAL A 193 33.96 23.21 -14.36
N SER A 194 33.77 23.79 -15.56
CA SER A 194 32.82 24.90 -15.76
C SER A 194 31.37 24.53 -15.45
N LEU A 195 30.99 23.26 -15.60
CA LEU A 195 29.66 22.73 -15.30
C LEU A 195 29.35 22.64 -13.81
N LEU A 196 30.37 22.72 -12.95
CA LEU A 196 30.23 22.60 -11.48
C LEU A 196 29.58 23.85 -10.91
N GLN A 197 28.65 23.63 -9.96
CA GLN A 197 27.92 24.69 -9.29
C GLN A 197 28.14 24.65 -7.76
N ARG A 198 28.10 25.84 -7.14
CA ARG A 198 28.10 26.01 -5.68
C ARG A 198 29.23 25.21 -4.95
N SER A 199 28.86 24.35 -4.02
CA SER A 199 29.80 23.58 -3.19
C SER A 199 30.64 22.58 -3.97
N LEU A 200 30.17 22.08 -5.11
CA LEU A 200 30.94 21.14 -5.94
C LEU A 200 32.13 21.79 -6.65
N LYS A 201 32.16 23.13 -6.83
CA LYS A 201 33.34 23.84 -7.34
C LYS A 201 34.58 23.61 -6.45
N LYS A 202 34.38 23.46 -5.14
CA LYS A 202 35.47 23.17 -4.18
C LYS A 202 35.99 21.74 -4.28
N LYS A 203 35.27 20.86 -4.99
CA LYS A 203 35.62 19.44 -5.19
C LYS A 203 36.00 19.15 -6.66
N ALA A 204 36.38 20.17 -7.44
CA ALA A 204 36.66 20.01 -8.86
C ALA A 204 37.71 18.92 -9.14
N GLU A 205 38.81 18.90 -8.40
CA GLU A 205 39.84 17.88 -8.54
C GLU A 205 39.29 16.47 -8.28
N GLN A 206 38.48 16.27 -7.21
CA GLN A 206 37.87 14.98 -6.91
C GLN A 206 36.87 14.55 -7.98
N VAL A 207 36.14 15.51 -8.59
CA VAL A 207 35.24 15.23 -9.70
C VAL A 207 36.03 14.76 -10.92
N LEU A 208 37.11 15.43 -11.30
CA LEU A 208 37.97 15.03 -12.41
C LEU A 208 38.60 13.65 -12.18
N GLU A 209 39.12 13.39 -10.97
CA GLU A 209 39.66 12.10 -10.57
C GLU A 209 38.61 10.99 -10.67
N SER A 210 37.36 11.26 -10.29
CA SER A 210 36.26 10.28 -10.31
C SER A 210 35.82 9.86 -11.72
N ILE A 211 36.23 10.59 -12.74
CA ILE A 211 35.92 10.34 -14.17
C ILE A 211 37.16 10.09 -15.00
N GLU A 212 38.35 10.12 -14.41
CA GLU A 212 39.60 9.87 -15.13
C GLU A 212 39.61 8.47 -15.76
N GLY A 213 39.97 8.39 -17.04
CA GLY A 213 40.03 7.11 -17.76
C GLY A 213 38.69 6.47 -18.04
N PHE A 214 37.58 7.21 -17.98
CA PHE A 214 36.27 6.68 -18.33
C PHE A 214 36.22 6.20 -19.78
N SER A 215 35.39 5.19 -20.03
CA SER A 215 35.15 4.68 -21.39
C SER A 215 33.68 4.32 -21.52
N ILE A 216 32.95 4.98 -22.39
CA ILE A 216 31.52 4.76 -22.61
C ILE A 216 31.30 4.43 -24.09
N ALA A 217 30.96 3.19 -24.40
CA ALA A 217 30.60 2.78 -25.75
C ALA A 217 29.20 3.34 -26.13
N ASP A 218 28.94 3.44 -27.45
CA ASP A 218 27.70 4.01 -27.96
C ASP A 218 26.45 3.26 -27.46
N GLU A 219 26.52 1.95 -27.34
CA GLU A 219 25.44 1.15 -26.76
C GLU A 219 25.21 1.45 -25.25
N GLN A 220 26.28 1.79 -24.53
CA GLN A 220 26.19 2.20 -23.13
C GLN A 220 25.59 3.60 -23.01
N LYS A 221 25.98 4.57 -23.90
CA LYS A 221 25.35 5.88 -23.98
C LYS A 221 23.86 5.76 -24.27
N ALA A 222 23.47 4.95 -25.25
CA ALA A 222 22.07 4.69 -25.56
C ALA A 222 21.29 4.11 -24.35
N ARG A 223 21.87 3.14 -23.64
CA ARG A 223 21.27 2.56 -22.42
C ARG A 223 21.10 3.59 -21.31
N ILE A 224 22.10 4.42 -21.05
CA ILE A 224 22.05 5.49 -20.05
C ILE A 224 20.92 6.46 -20.36
N LYS A 225 20.80 6.87 -21.64
CA LYS A 225 19.73 7.74 -22.10
C LYS A 225 18.34 7.14 -21.87
N ILE A 226 18.12 5.88 -22.22
CA ILE A 226 16.86 5.18 -21.97
C ILE A 226 16.50 5.15 -20.47
N ILE A 227 17.47 4.88 -19.59
CA ILE A 227 17.25 4.88 -18.14
C ILE A 227 16.86 6.27 -17.65
N ARG A 228 17.49 7.33 -18.16
CA ARG A 228 17.18 8.73 -17.82
C ARG A 228 15.77 9.09 -18.26
N GLU A 229 15.43 8.85 -19.51
CA GLU A 229 14.10 9.12 -20.05
C GLU A 229 13.02 8.42 -19.27
N HIS A 230 13.25 7.17 -18.86
CA HIS A 230 12.30 6.41 -18.01
C HIS A 230 12.19 7.01 -16.60
N HIS A 231 13.30 7.45 -16.01
CA HIS A 231 13.29 8.14 -14.72
C HIS A 231 12.44 9.42 -14.79
N ASP A 232 12.66 10.25 -15.80
CA ASP A 232 11.99 11.55 -15.97
C ASP A 232 10.49 11.33 -16.23
N PHE A 233 10.13 10.35 -17.05
CA PHE A 233 8.74 9.94 -17.23
C PHE A 233 8.06 9.53 -15.91
N ILE A 234 8.76 8.77 -15.04
CA ILE A 234 8.21 8.41 -13.74
C ILE A 234 8.02 9.65 -12.86
N GLU A 235 8.91 10.64 -12.91
CA GLU A 235 8.74 11.92 -12.18
C GLU A 235 7.48 12.68 -12.63
N GLU A 236 7.24 12.77 -13.92
CA GLU A 236 6.01 13.37 -14.48
C GLU A 236 4.75 12.63 -14.01
N MET A 237 4.80 11.30 -13.99
CA MET A 237 3.68 10.50 -13.48
C MET A 237 3.44 10.72 -12.00
N ILE A 238 4.48 10.85 -11.18
CA ILE A 238 4.36 11.19 -9.77
C ILE A 238 3.69 12.55 -9.61
N ALA A 239 4.11 13.57 -10.35
CA ALA A 239 3.53 14.91 -10.32
C ALA A 239 2.03 14.90 -10.71
N THR A 240 1.68 14.12 -11.75
CA THR A 240 0.29 13.93 -12.18
C THR A 240 -0.56 13.29 -11.08
N VAL A 241 -0.05 12.24 -10.44
CA VAL A 241 -0.73 11.57 -9.32
C VAL A 241 -0.87 12.54 -8.13
N ASP A 242 0.17 13.32 -7.83
CA ASP A 242 0.16 14.29 -6.72
C ASP A 242 -0.91 15.36 -6.93
N THR A 243 -1.11 15.84 -8.15
CA THR A 243 -2.18 16.78 -8.49
C THR A 243 -3.55 16.17 -8.17
N ARG A 244 -3.82 14.94 -8.61
CA ARG A 244 -5.08 14.24 -8.34
C ARG A 244 -5.30 13.96 -6.86
N VAL A 245 -4.26 13.53 -6.16
CA VAL A 245 -4.32 13.32 -4.71
C VAL A 245 -4.68 14.61 -3.99
N ASN A 246 -4.07 15.75 -4.34
CA ASN A 246 -4.35 17.05 -3.73
C ASN A 246 -5.81 17.48 -3.95
N GLU A 247 -6.38 17.28 -5.13
CA GLU A 247 -7.81 17.52 -5.40
C GLU A 247 -8.71 16.68 -4.47
N MET A 248 -8.38 15.39 -4.33
CA MET A 248 -9.19 14.45 -3.53
C MET A 248 -9.15 14.73 -2.03
N VAL A 249 -8.02 15.25 -1.52
CA VAL A 249 -7.82 15.46 -0.08
C VAL A 249 -8.30 16.81 0.41
N ALA A 250 -8.77 17.72 -0.46
CA ALA A 250 -9.23 19.05 -0.09
C ALA A 250 -10.26 19.04 1.05
N LYS A 251 -11.17 18.05 1.06
CA LYS A 251 -12.17 17.88 2.12
C LYS A 251 -11.61 17.35 3.45
N TYR A 252 -10.37 16.87 3.47
CA TYR A 252 -9.69 16.36 4.66
C TYR A 252 -8.60 17.31 5.18
N GLU A 253 -8.55 18.55 4.67
CA GLU A 253 -7.48 19.51 4.99
C GLU A 253 -7.33 19.76 6.48
N GLY A 254 -8.45 19.86 7.22
CA GLY A 254 -8.42 20.02 8.68
C GLY A 254 -7.75 18.82 9.39
N ASN A 255 -7.99 17.59 8.91
CA ASN A 255 -7.37 16.42 9.48
C ASN A 255 -5.87 16.33 9.11
N ILE A 256 -5.51 16.75 7.89
CA ILE A 256 -4.11 16.80 7.43
C ILE A 256 -3.34 17.79 8.31
N ASN A 257 -3.85 19.01 8.48
CA ASN A 257 -3.21 20.03 9.30
C ASN A 257 -3.06 19.57 10.76
N LEU A 258 -4.07 18.91 11.32
CA LEU A 258 -3.99 18.33 12.66
C LEU A 258 -2.89 17.26 12.75
N LEU A 259 -2.75 16.38 11.77
CA LEU A 259 -1.67 15.38 11.75
C LEU A 259 -0.29 16.04 11.62
N CYS A 260 -0.16 17.11 10.82
CA CYS A 260 1.09 17.85 10.64
C CYS A 260 1.56 18.58 11.91
N THR A 261 0.71 18.73 12.95
CA THR A 261 1.17 19.23 14.26
C THR A 261 2.04 18.23 15.03
N ILE A 262 2.04 16.95 14.60
CA ILE A 262 2.87 15.91 15.22
C ILE A 262 4.28 15.98 14.61
N PRO A 263 5.34 16.12 15.40
CA PRO A 263 6.72 16.15 14.91
C PRO A 263 7.03 14.99 13.98
N GLY A 264 7.66 15.28 12.84
CA GLY A 264 8.03 14.32 11.82
C GLY A 264 6.93 13.96 10.83
N ILE A 265 5.69 14.43 11.00
CA ILE A 265 4.61 14.24 10.01
C ILE A 265 4.57 15.44 9.05
N ASP A 266 4.94 15.21 7.82
CA ASP A 266 4.72 16.14 6.71
C ASP A 266 3.35 15.88 6.04
N ARG A 267 2.96 16.77 5.12
CA ARG A 267 1.69 16.68 4.38
C ARG A 267 1.53 15.31 3.66
N ASN A 268 2.58 14.80 3.02
CA ASN A 268 2.51 13.54 2.29
C ASN A 268 2.32 12.35 3.21
N SER A 269 2.98 12.34 4.36
CA SER A 269 2.80 11.34 5.41
C SER A 269 1.39 11.40 5.99
N ALA A 270 0.85 12.61 6.25
CA ALA A 270 -0.52 12.80 6.72
C ALA A 270 -1.55 12.25 5.72
N ILE A 271 -1.39 12.55 4.43
CA ILE A 271 -2.25 12.02 3.35
C ILE A 271 -2.17 10.50 3.31
N THR A 272 -0.96 9.92 3.40
CA THR A 272 -0.77 8.46 3.42
C THR A 272 -1.48 7.84 4.62
N ILE A 273 -1.37 8.42 5.81
CA ILE A 273 -2.05 7.95 7.02
C ILE A 273 -3.56 7.98 6.80
N ILE A 274 -4.15 9.11 6.37
CA ILE A 274 -5.58 9.24 6.12
C ILE A 274 -6.06 8.23 5.07
N SER A 275 -5.31 8.03 4.00
CA SER A 275 -5.68 7.06 2.95
C SER A 275 -5.73 5.61 3.46
N GLU A 276 -4.92 5.28 4.45
CA GLU A 276 -4.85 3.91 5.00
C GLU A 276 -5.84 3.67 6.14
N ILE A 277 -6.12 4.67 6.98
CA ILE A 277 -6.96 4.47 8.17
C ILE A 277 -8.25 5.30 8.17
N GLY A 278 -8.46 6.19 7.21
CA GLY A 278 -9.57 7.13 7.22
C GLY A 278 -9.45 8.18 8.31
N THR A 279 -10.55 8.88 8.59
CA THR A 279 -10.63 9.93 9.62
C THR A 279 -11.47 9.53 10.83
N ASP A 280 -12.26 8.45 10.75
CA ASP A 280 -13.04 7.94 11.87
C ASP A 280 -12.24 6.92 12.69
N MET A 281 -11.75 7.33 13.85
CA MET A 281 -10.96 6.47 14.73
C MET A 281 -11.77 5.51 15.58
N ARG A 282 -13.09 5.64 15.66
CA ARG A 282 -13.98 4.76 16.45
C ARG A 282 -13.89 3.30 16.00
N GLN A 283 -13.60 3.07 14.75
CA GLN A 283 -13.41 1.75 14.14
C GLN A 283 -12.28 0.91 14.74
N PHE A 284 -11.28 1.54 15.35
CA PHE A 284 -10.15 0.82 15.94
C PHE A 284 -10.33 0.53 17.43
N GLY A 285 -11.24 1.21 18.11
CA GLY A 285 -11.56 1.05 19.52
C GLY A 285 -10.41 1.39 20.50
N SER A 286 -9.15 1.44 20.07
CA SER A 286 -8.00 1.95 20.84
C SER A 286 -6.75 2.12 19.96
N SER A 287 -5.79 2.95 20.41
CA SER A 287 -4.49 3.12 19.77
C SER A 287 -3.70 1.80 19.66
N LYS A 288 -3.78 0.95 20.68
CA LYS A 288 -3.13 -0.38 20.66
C LYS A 288 -3.65 -1.26 19.53
N ARG A 289 -4.97 -1.23 19.26
CA ARG A 289 -5.59 -1.98 18.16
C ARG A 289 -5.17 -1.42 16.79
N LEU A 290 -5.06 -0.11 16.67
CA LEU A 290 -4.52 0.52 15.46
C LEU A 290 -3.06 0.10 15.21
N CYS A 291 -2.21 0.12 16.25
CA CYS A 291 -0.81 -0.35 16.14
C CYS A 291 -0.74 -1.83 15.72
N CYS A 292 -1.60 -2.69 16.28
CA CYS A 292 -1.70 -4.09 15.85
C CYS A 292 -2.11 -4.22 14.38
N TRP A 293 -3.11 -3.45 13.95
CA TRP A 293 -3.59 -3.43 12.58
C TRP A 293 -2.51 -2.94 11.61
N ALA A 294 -1.76 -1.91 12.00
CA ALA A 294 -0.64 -1.37 11.25
C ALA A 294 0.60 -2.30 11.22
N GLY A 295 0.58 -3.40 11.98
CA GLY A 295 1.72 -4.32 12.04
C GLY A 295 2.94 -3.77 12.80
N LEU A 296 2.72 -2.83 13.74
CA LEU A 296 3.77 -2.21 14.55
C LEU A 296 3.98 -2.90 15.90
N THR A 297 3.14 -3.87 16.24
CA THR A 297 3.27 -4.63 17.49
C THR A 297 3.94 -5.98 17.25
N PRO A 298 4.81 -6.44 18.17
CA PRO A 298 5.38 -7.78 18.08
C PRO A 298 4.27 -8.84 18.16
N GLY A 299 4.45 -9.92 17.42
CA GLY A 299 3.57 -11.08 17.49
C GLY A 299 3.77 -11.82 18.83
N ASN A 300 2.67 -12.26 19.43
CA ASN A 300 2.74 -13.18 20.57
C ASN A 300 2.61 -14.62 20.04
N ASN A 301 3.74 -15.31 19.90
CA ASN A 301 3.77 -16.71 19.51
C ASN A 301 4.49 -17.49 20.62
N GLU A 302 3.73 -17.75 21.67
CA GLU A 302 4.18 -18.49 22.85
C GLU A 302 3.35 -19.78 23.01
N SER A 303 4.00 -20.87 23.32
CA SER A 303 3.35 -22.15 23.61
C SER A 303 4.10 -22.84 24.75
N ALA A 304 3.39 -23.24 25.79
CA ALA A 304 3.95 -23.89 26.99
C ALA A 304 5.12 -23.10 27.61
N GLY A 305 4.98 -21.77 27.75
CA GLY A 305 6.00 -20.87 28.31
C GLY A 305 7.21 -20.62 27.42
N LYS A 306 7.27 -21.20 26.22
CA LYS A 306 8.35 -20.97 25.26
C LYS A 306 7.95 -19.99 24.16
N LYS A 307 8.63 -18.83 24.09
CA LYS A 307 8.47 -17.86 22.99
C LYS A 307 9.08 -18.40 21.71
N LYS A 308 8.24 -18.66 20.70
CA LYS A 308 8.67 -19.16 19.38
C LYS A 308 9.09 -18.03 18.44
N SER A 309 8.45 -16.88 18.50
CA SER A 309 8.80 -15.72 17.66
C SER A 309 8.14 -14.45 18.19
N VAL A 310 8.90 -13.33 18.17
CA VAL A 310 8.43 -11.96 18.46
C VAL A 310 8.37 -11.11 17.19
N ARG A 311 8.45 -11.72 16.00
CA ARG A 311 8.42 -10.97 14.74
C ARG A 311 7.12 -10.19 14.60
N ILE A 312 7.23 -8.94 14.18
CA ILE A 312 6.08 -8.12 13.80
C ILE A 312 5.37 -8.73 12.59
N SER A 313 4.07 -8.51 12.50
CA SER A 313 3.27 -9.03 11.37
C SER A 313 3.67 -8.35 10.05
N ARG A 314 3.34 -9.00 8.92
CA ARG A 314 3.47 -8.40 7.59
C ARG A 314 2.34 -7.44 7.24
N ALA A 315 1.46 -7.11 8.19
CA ALA A 315 0.40 -6.12 8.01
C ALA A 315 0.96 -4.71 7.80
N GLY A 316 0.11 -3.80 7.33
CA GLY A 316 0.46 -2.39 7.19
C GLY A 316 1.53 -2.09 6.15
N VAL A 317 1.53 -2.80 5.02
CA VAL A 317 2.57 -2.72 3.97
C VAL A 317 2.87 -1.28 3.52
N TYR A 318 1.89 -0.38 3.56
CA TYR A 318 2.03 1.02 3.17
C TYR A 318 2.07 1.95 4.38
N LEU A 319 1.23 1.72 5.41
CA LEU A 319 1.17 2.56 6.59
C LEU A 319 2.41 2.40 7.47
N LYS A 320 2.87 1.17 7.69
CA LYS A 320 4.04 0.92 8.55
C LYS A 320 5.32 1.62 8.07
N PRO A 321 5.73 1.53 6.79
CA PRO A 321 6.90 2.28 6.32
C PRO A 321 6.76 3.79 6.51
N ALA A 322 5.57 4.35 6.23
CA ALA A 322 5.31 5.78 6.43
C ALA A 322 5.48 6.17 7.90
N LEU A 323 4.90 5.42 8.83
CA LEU A 323 5.03 5.69 10.28
C LEU A 323 6.46 5.49 10.79
N VAL A 324 7.22 4.55 10.23
CA VAL A 324 8.65 4.38 10.57
C VAL A 324 9.46 5.59 10.10
N GLN A 325 9.22 6.10 8.89
CA GLN A 325 9.87 7.32 8.40
C GLN A 325 9.53 8.54 9.25
N VAL A 326 8.25 8.70 9.60
CA VAL A 326 7.78 9.75 10.53
C VAL A 326 8.51 9.65 11.88
N ALA A 327 8.62 8.45 12.45
CA ALA A 327 9.31 8.26 13.72
C ALA A 327 10.80 8.62 13.62
N HIS A 328 11.49 8.26 12.53
CA HIS A 328 12.87 8.65 12.30
C HIS A 328 13.04 10.17 12.13
N ALA A 329 12.10 10.85 11.50
CA ALA A 329 12.11 12.31 11.40
C ALA A 329 11.88 12.96 12.77
N ALA A 330 10.90 12.47 13.53
CA ALA A 330 10.56 12.98 14.86
C ALA A 330 11.70 12.85 15.88
N VAL A 331 12.49 11.77 15.81
CA VAL A 331 13.67 11.56 16.68
C VAL A 331 14.81 12.55 16.36
N LYS A 332 14.90 13.02 15.11
CA LYS A 332 15.90 13.99 14.67
C LYS A 332 15.49 15.45 14.91
N ASP A 333 14.25 15.69 15.32
CA ASP A 333 13.73 17.01 15.60
C ASP A 333 14.32 17.51 16.92
N ASN A 334 15.17 18.53 16.85
CA ASN A 334 15.81 19.14 18.02
C ASN A 334 14.89 20.14 18.74
N ASP A 335 13.86 20.67 18.06
CA ASP A 335 12.92 21.62 18.63
C ASP A 335 11.89 20.92 19.53
N HIS A 336 11.65 19.62 19.28
CA HIS A 336 10.74 18.78 20.04
C HIS A 336 11.42 17.51 20.58
N PRO A 337 12.29 17.62 21.61
CA PRO A 337 13.18 16.54 22.06
C PRO A 337 12.47 15.34 22.70
N TYR A 338 11.16 15.39 22.92
CA TYR A 338 10.40 14.32 23.57
C TYR A 338 10.62 12.95 22.92
N TYR A 339 10.55 12.88 21.59
CA TYR A 339 10.70 11.60 20.88
C TYR A 339 12.14 11.11 20.87
N LYS A 340 13.11 12.02 20.87
CA LYS A 340 14.54 11.69 20.97
C LYS A 340 14.86 11.07 22.32
N LEU A 341 14.44 11.73 23.42
CA LEU A 341 14.64 11.25 24.80
C LEU A 341 13.93 9.91 25.07
N LYS A 342 12.82 9.64 24.37
CA LYS A 342 12.12 8.39 24.52
C LYS A 342 12.72 7.25 23.69
N TYR A 343 13.49 7.57 22.67
CA TYR A 343 14.20 6.62 21.81
C TYR A 343 15.53 6.19 22.43
N GLU A 344 16.25 7.11 23.07
CA GLU A 344 17.46 6.86 23.88
C GLU A 344 17.11 6.07 25.17
#